data_b6cdb6754dad34c6172f4f7d1a471e47
#
_entry.id   b6cdb6754dad34c6172f4f7d1a471e47
#
_cell.length_a   1.000
_cell.length_b   1.000
_cell.length_c   1.000
_cell.angle_alpha   90.00
_cell.angle_beta   90.00
_cell.angle_gamma   90.00
#
_symmetry.space_group_name_H-M   'P 1'
#
loop_
_entity.id
_entity.type
_entity.pdbx_description
1 polymer ?
#
loop_
_entity_poly.entity_id
_entity_poly.type
_entity_poly.pdbx_seq_one_letter_code
_entity_poly.pdbx_strand_id
1 'polypeptide(L)'
;AWTGGDTLEIVMRNGYSMKCLATIEKNDDDMRMANLIAQFEDEYKADAVFIDQGYGTGIYSIGKSMGRKWRLVAFGGASPNNMYLNMRAYMWGEMKEWLKEGGSIPNEQGLYDDLVGPEAIIDKNGRIQLESKKDMKERGLPSPNKGDALALTFAFRVNKKVNGNHRRVANTEYKPFG
;
A
#
# COMPACT_ATOMS: atom_id res chain seq x y z
N ALA A 1 -25.78 -2.19 2.03
CA ALA A 1 -26.04 -0.85 1.52
C ALA A 1 -24.77 -0.01 1.71
N TRP A 2 -24.14 0.34 0.63
CA TRP A 2 -22.99 1.21 0.58
C TRP A 2 -23.44 2.63 0.93
N THR A 3 -22.97 3.15 2.04
CA THR A 3 -23.15 4.58 2.33
C THR A 3 -22.05 5.31 1.56
N GLY A 4 -22.44 6.16 0.62
CA GLY A 4 -21.54 6.91 -0.26
C GLY A 4 -20.42 7.61 0.48
N GLY A 5 -19.21 7.55 -0.10
CA GLY A 5 -18.01 8.24 0.37
C GLY A 5 -16.73 7.41 0.42
N ASP A 6 -16.80 6.09 0.35
CA ASP A 6 -15.59 5.26 0.26
C ASP A 6 -15.11 5.19 -1.19
N THR A 7 -13.86 5.57 -1.43
CA THR A 7 -13.20 5.50 -2.74
C THR A 7 -12.16 4.40 -2.77
N LEU A 8 -11.83 3.93 -3.95
CA LEU A 8 -10.63 3.16 -4.23
C LEU A 8 -9.52 4.14 -4.60
N GLU A 9 -8.45 4.12 -3.85
CA GLU A 9 -7.31 4.99 -4.06
C GLU A 9 -6.12 4.20 -4.59
N ILE A 10 -5.51 4.70 -5.66
CA ILE A 10 -4.26 4.17 -6.19
C ILE A 10 -3.18 5.21 -5.98
N VAL A 11 -2.20 4.86 -5.16
CA VAL A 11 -1.07 5.75 -4.88
C VAL A 11 0.25 5.07 -5.25
N MET A 12 1.21 5.87 -5.63
CA MET A 12 2.58 5.44 -5.88
C MET A 12 3.51 6.14 -4.90
N ARG A 13 4.42 5.38 -4.31
CA ARG A 13 5.57 5.91 -3.55
C ARG A 13 6.87 5.51 -4.23
N ASN A 14 7.74 6.50 -4.41
CA ASN A 14 9.08 6.28 -4.96
C ASN A 14 10.10 7.04 -4.09
N GLY A 15 10.85 6.33 -3.29
CA GLY A 15 11.76 6.93 -2.31
C GLY A 15 11.00 7.86 -1.36
N TYR A 16 11.34 9.14 -1.36
CA TYR A 16 10.72 10.18 -0.54
C TYR A 16 9.58 10.94 -1.23
N SER A 17 9.05 10.44 -2.31
CA SER A 17 7.95 11.08 -3.05
C SER A 17 6.73 10.19 -3.17
N MET A 18 5.55 10.78 -3.04
CA MET A 18 4.25 10.13 -3.23
C MET A 18 3.45 10.85 -4.30
N LYS A 19 2.70 10.08 -5.09
CA LYS A 19 1.70 10.58 -6.05
C LYS A 19 0.39 9.83 -5.89
N CYS A 20 -0.73 10.55 -5.96
CA CYS A 20 -2.04 9.96 -6.19
C CYS A 20 -2.18 9.70 -7.69
N LEU A 21 -2.36 8.44 -8.09
CA LEU A 21 -2.50 8.04 -9.49
C LEU A 21 -3.97 8.02 -9.93
N ALA A 22 -4.87 7.59 -9.04
CA ALA A 22 -6.30 7.59 -9.29
C ALA A 22 -7.11 7.59 -7.99
N THR A 23 -8.24 8.26 -8.03
CA THR A 23 -9.33 8.20 -7.05
C THR A 23 -10.59 7.77 -7.81
N ILE A 24 -11.17 6.66 -7.43
CA ILE A 24 -12.28 6.03 -8.16
C ILE A 24 -13.38 5.71 -7.16
N GLU A 25 -14.61 6.09 -7.48
CA GLU A 25 -15.76 5.64 -6.70
C GLU A 25 -15.80 4.11 -6.70
N LYS A 26 -16.03 3.53 -5.54
CA LYS A 26 -16.13 2.08 -5.41
C LYS A 26 -17.22 1.53 -6.32
N ASN A 27 -16.84 0.53 -7.07
CA ASN A 27 -17.71 -0.21 -7.98
C ASN A 27 -17.37 -1.70 -7.93
N ASP A 28 -18.19 -2.52 -8.55
CA ASP A 28 -18.01 -3.97 -8.57
C ASP A 28 -17.21 -4.47 -9.80
N ASP A 29 -16.54 -3.55 -10.53
CA ASP A 29 -15.76 -3.88 -11.72
C ASP A 29 -14.29 -4.18 -11.38
N ASP A 30 -14.05 -5.29 -10.72
CA ASP A 30 -12.72 -5.76 -10.36
C ASP A 30 -11.80 -5.95 -11.58
N MET A 31 -12.39 -6.31 -12.74
CA MET A 31 -11.61 -6.47 -13.98
C MET A 31 -11.04 -5.15 -14.46
N ARG A 32 -11.87 -4.10 -14.48
CA ARG A 32 -11.44 -2.76 -14.86
C ARG A 32 -10.36 -2.25 -13.88
N MET A 33 -10.55 -2.48 -12.59
CA MET A 33 -9.59 -2.05 -11.57
C MET A 33 -8.26 -2.80 -11.70
N ALA A 34 -8.29 -4.11 -11.91
CA ALA A 34 -7.08 -4.90 -12.13
C ALA A 34 -6.31 -4.44 -13.38
N ASN A 35 -7.00 -4.18 -14.49
CA ASN A 35 -6.38 -3.66 -15.70
C ASN A 35 -5.73 -2.29 -15.48
N LEU A 36 -6.40 -1.39 -14.76
CA LEU A 36 -5.87 -0.07 -14.45
C LEU A 36 -4.61 -0.14 -13.57
N ILE A 37 -4.61 -0.99 -12.54
CA ILE A 37 -3.44 -1.21 -11.70
C ILE A 37 -2.30 -1.82 -12.51
N ALA A 38 -2.59 -2.79 -13.38
CA ALA A 38 -1.58 -3.37 -14.26
C ALA A 38 -0.97 -2.34 -15.22
N GLN A 39 -1.79 -1.43 -15.76
CA GLN A 39 -1.32 -0.32 -16.59
C GLN A 39 -0.36 0.59 -15.82
N PHE A 40 -0.73 0.99 -14.60
CA PHE A 40 0.16 1.82 -13.76
C PHE A 40 1.44 1.07 -13.35
N GLU A 41 1.33 -0.22 -13.01
CA GLU A 41 2.52 -1.03 -12.71
C GLU A 41 3.52 -1.01 -13.87
N ASP A 42 3.04 -1.15 -15.11
CA ASP A 42 3.88 -1.15 -16.31
C ASP A 42 4.40 0.24 -16.66
N GLU A 43 3.55 1.27 -16.61
CA GLU A 43 3.89 2.67 -16.92
C GLU A 43 4.97 3.20 -15.98
N TYR A 44 4.81 3.01 -14.69
CA TYR A 44 5.74 3.48 -13.67
C TYR A 44 6.85 2.48 -13.34
N LYS A 45 6.84 1.30 -13.97
CA LYS A 45 7.80 0.21 -13.72
C LYS A 45 7.90 -0.11 -12.22
N ALA A 46 6.74 -0.24 -11.59
CA ALA A 46 6.66 -0.43 -10.15
C ALA A 46 7.34 -1.73 -9.71
N ASP A 47 8.17 -1.65 -8.68
CA ASP A 47 8.89 -2.81 -8.13
C ASP A 47 7.97 -3.74 -7.33
N ALA A 48 6.89 -3.22 -6.76
CA ALA A 48 5.88 -3.98 -6.04
C ALA A 48 4.50 -3.32 -6.14
N VAL A 49 3.45 -4.14 -6.05
CA VAL A 49 2.07 -3.70 -5.92
C VAL A 49 1.45 -4.39 -4.72
N PHE A 50 0.89 -3.60 -3.80
CA PHE A 50 0.18 -4.07 -2.62
C PHE A 50 -1.30 -3.75 -2.74
N ILE A 51 -2.15 -4.69 -2.33
CA ILE A 51 -3.60 -4.59 -2.43
C ILE A 51 -4.20 -4.89 -1.06
N ASP A 52 -5.08 -4.02 -0.58
CA ASP A 52 -5.83 -4.27 0.65
C ASP A 52 -6.73 -5.50 0.49
N GLN A 53 -6.53 -6.48 1.37
CA GLN A 53 -7.31 -7.72 1.36
C GLN A 53 -8.80 -7.47 1.64
N GLY A 54 -9.13 -6.45 2.43
CA GLY A 54 -10.52 -6.16 2.78
C GLY A 54 -11.39 -5.81 1.58
N TYR A 55 -10.76 -5.39 0.47
CA TYR A 55 -11.45 -4.90 -0.71
C TYR A 55 -10.99 -5.51 -2.01
N GLY A 56 -9.75 -5.89 -2.08
CA GLY A 56 -9.06 -6.16 -3.33
C GLY A 56 -8.87 -7.63 -3.66
N THR A 57 -9.59 -8.57 -3.01
CA THR A 57 -9.42 -10.00 -3.26
C THR A 57 -9.76 -10.40 -4.70
N GLY A 58 -10.83 -9.83 -5.27
CA GLY A 58 -11.21 -10.03 -6.68
C GLY A 58 -10.17 -9.43 -7.63
N ILE A 59 -9.77 -8.19 -7.39
CA ILE A 59 -8.71 -7.49 -8.14
C ILE A 59 -7.40 -8.29 -8.11
N TYR A 60 -7.00 -8.77 -6.94
CA TYR A 60 -5.81 -9.61 -6.78
C TYR A 60 -5.89 -10.91 -7.57
N SER A 61 -7.04 -11.60 -7.52
CA SER A 61 -7.27 -12.86 -8.24
C SER A 61 -7.13 -12.66 -9.75
N ILE A 62 -7.67 -11.57 -10.28
CA ILE A 62 -7.53 -11.20 -11.68
C ILE A 62 -6.08 -10.88 -12.02
N GLY A 63 -5.40 -10.07 -11.21
CA GLY A 63 -3.98 -9.78 -11.39
C GLY A 63 -3.12 -11.04 -11.41
N LYS A 64 -3.41 -11.99 -10.52
CA LYS A 64 -2.73 -13.30 -10.51
C LYS A 64 -2.96 -14.08 -11.80
N SER A 65 -4.19 -14.07 -12.35
CA SER A 65 -4.48 -14.70 -13.65
C SER A 65 -3.75 -14.04 -14.82
N MET A 66 -3.45 -12.73 -14.71
CA MET A 66 -2.61 -11.99 -15.65
C MET A 66 -1.11 -12.26 -15.46
N GLY A 67 -0.71 -13.11 -14.52
CA GLY A 67 0.70 -13.38 -14.20
C GLY A 67 1.37 -12.28 -13.35
N ARG A 68 0.60 -11.35 -12.77
CA ARG A 68 1.13 -10.31 -11.88
C ARG A 68 1.53 -10.89 -10.52
N LYS A 69 2.60 -10.33 -9.93
CA LYS A 69 3.12 -10.75 -8.62
C LYS A 69 2.68 -9.77 -7.51
N TRP A 70 1.42 -9.39 -7.54
CA TRP A 70 0.86 -8.52 -6.52
C TRP A 70 0.76 -9.23 -5.17
N ARG A 71 0.65 -8.47 -4.11
CA ARG A 71 0.56 -9.01 -2.76
C ARG A 71 -0.68 -8.46 -2.05
N LEU A 72 -1.48 -9.36 -1.46
CA LEU A 72 -2.55 -8.97 -0.55
C LEU A 72 -1.97 -8.63 0.82
N VAL A 73 -2.54 -7.60 1.44
CA VAL A 73 -2.19 -7.14 2.78
C VAL A 73 -3.44 -7.08 3.63
N ALA A 74 -3.49 -7.89 4.68
CA ALA A 74 -4.56 -7.85 5.67
C ALA A 74 -4.26 -6.75 6.70
N PHE A 75 -5.04 -5.69 6.74
CA PHE A 75 -4.86 -4.58 7.69
C PHE A 75 -4.98 -5.03 9.15
N GLY A 76 -5.88 -5.97 9.42
CA GLY A 76 -6.04 -6.60 10.74
C GLY A 76 -5.01 -7.71 11.03
N GLY A 77 -4.12 -8.03 10.09
CA GLY A 77 -3.11 -9.06 10.25
C GLY A 77 -2.05 -8.73 11.31
N ALA A 78 -1.22 -9.72 11.64
CA ALA A 78 -0.15 -9.56 12.62
C ALA A 78 0.87 -8.52 12.17
N SER A 79 1.25 -7.64 13.10
CA SER A 79 2.33 -6.68 12.90
C SER A 79 3.70 -7.37 12.94
N PRO A 80 4.65 -7.01 12.06
CA PRO A 80 6.04 -7.47 12.18
C PRO A 80 6.80 -6.83 13.34
N ASN A 81 6.22 -5.80 13.97
CA ASN A 81 6.78 -5.09 15.12
C ASN A 81 5.79 -5.13 16.29
N ASN A 82 6.22 -5.71 17.42
CA ASN A 82 5.39 -5.93 18.60
C ASN A 82 4.90 -4.62 19.28
N MET A 83 5.46 -3.46 18.93
CA MET A 83 4.95 -2.17 19.38
C MET A 83 3.57 -1.84 18.82
N TYR A 84 3.17 -2.45 17.72
CA TYR A 84 1.91 -2.19 17.03
C TYR A 84 0.96 -3.37 17.16
N LEU A 85 -0.32 -3.08 17.39
CA LEU A 85 -1.35 -4.10 17.57
C LEU A 85 -1.54 -4.97 16.30
N ASN A 86 -1.53 -4.34 15.14
CA ASN A 86 -1.82 -4.99 13.86
C ASN A 86 -1.04 -4.34 12.70
N MET A 87 -1.21 -4.91 11.52
CA MET A 87 -0.52 -4.46 10.31
C MET A 87 -0.89 -3.01 9.93
N ARG A 88 -2.15 -2.59 10.11
CA ARG A 88 -2.56 -1.21 9.81
C ARG A 88 -1.81 -0.21 10.68
N ALA A 89 -1.77 -0.44 11.99
CA ALA A 89 -1.05 0.44 12.91
C ALA A 89 0.45 0.49 12.60
N TYR A 90 1.05 -0.65 12.26
CA TYR A 90 2.45 -0.73 11.84
C TYR A 90 2.72 0.11 10.58
N MET A 91 1.93 -0.10 9.52
CA MET A 91 2.10 0.65 8.26
C MET A 91 1.95 2.16 8.45
N TRP A 92 1.00 2.60 9.27
CA TRP A 92 0.83 4.01 9.62
C TRP A 92 2.00 4.55 10.45
N GLY A 93 2.59 3.74 11.32
CA GLY A 93 3.80 4.09 12.06
C GLY A 93 5.00 4.29 11.15
N GLU A 94 5.24 3.38 10.22
CA GLU A 94 6.31 3.47 9.22
C GLU A 94 6.11 4.70 8.30
N MET A 95 4.89 4.96 7.87
CA MET A 95 4.54 6.16 7.10
C MET A 95 4.84 7.44 7.87
N LYS A 96 4.51 7.49 9.17
CA LYS A 96 4.80 8.63 10.04
C LYS A 96 6.30 8.92 10.13
N GLU A 97 7.12 7.89 10.32
CA GLU A 97 8.58 8.06 10.36
C GLU A 97 9.11 8.52 9.00
N TRP A 98 8.62 7.96 7.90
CA TRP A 98 8.97 8.40 6.54
C TRP A 98 8.63 9.89 6.31
N LEU A 99 7.48 10.37 6.79
CA LEU A 99 7.10 11.79 6.70
C LEU A 99 8.05 12.68 7.51
N LYS A 100 8.46 12.26 8.71
CA LYS A 100 9.44 12.99 9.53
C LYS A 100 10.83 13.06 8.89
N GLU A 101 11.21 12.03 8.14
CA GLU A 101 12.47 11.94 7.41
C GLU A 101 12.49 12.78 6.11
N GLY A 102 11.41 13.48 5.82
CA GLY A 102 11.29 14.35 4.64
C GLY A 102 10.48 13.78 3.50
N GLY A 103 9.61 12.82 3.78
CA GLY A 103 8.64 12.31 2.80
C GLY A 103 7.77 13.43 2.23
N SER A 104 7.73 13.53 0.90
CA SER A 104 6.99 14.55 0.16
C SER A 104 5.66 14.00 -0.34
N ILE A 105 4.59 14.73 -0.03
CA ILE A 105 3.23 14.41 -0.42
C ILE A 105 2.61 15.56 -1.22
N PRO A 106 1.61 15.29 -2.08
CA PRO A 106 0.88 16.34 -2.78
C PRO A 106 0.19 17.30 -1.79
N ASN A 107 0.10 18.58 -2.16
CA ASN A 107 -0.66 19.57 -1.41
C ASN A 107 -2.16 19.43 -1.71
N GLU A 108 -2.77 18.40 -1.12
CA GLU A 108 -4.19 18.10 -1.25
C GLU A 108 -4.84 18.08 0.13
N GLN A 109 -5.89 18.90 0.33
CA GLN A 109 -6.58 18.98 1.62
C GLN A 109 -7.14 17.62 2.07
N GLY A 110 -7.73 16.85 1.15
CA GLY A 110 -8.27 15.53 1.49
C GLY A 110 -7.22 14.55 1.99
N LEU A 111 -5.99 14.58 1.43
CA LEU A 111 -4.89 13.77 1.93
C LEU A 111 -4.44 14.25 3.32
N TYR A 112 -4.34 15.56 3.51
CA TYR A 112 -4.00 16.13 4.82
C TYR A 112 -5.01 15.69 5.89
N ASP A 113 -6.30 15.81 5.59
CA ASP A 113 -7.39 15.43 6.51
C ASP A 113 -7.32 13.93 6.85
N ASP A 114 -7.03 13.08 5.87
CA ASP A 114 -6.82 11.63 6.08
C ASP A 114 -5.64 11.35 7.01
N LEU A 115 -4.55 12.10 6.88
CA LEU A 115 -3.33 11.87 7.66
C LEU A 115 -3.43 12.34 9.11
N VAL A 116 -4.22 13.40 9.38
CA VAL A 116 -4.38 13.97 10.73
C VAL A 116 -5.64 13.47 11.44
N GLY A 117 -6.59 12.87 10.71
CA GLY A 117 -7.88 12.45 11.25
C GLY A 117 -7.81 11.28 12.23
N PRO A 118 -7.13 10.17 11.91
CA PRO A 118 -7.08 9.01 12.79
C PRO A 118 -6.26 9.27 14.06
N GLU A 119 -6.77 8.81 15.19
CA GLU A 119 -6.07 8.88 16.48
C GLU A 119 -5.27 7.59 16.75
N ALA A 120 -4.10 7.75 17.36
CA ALA A 120 -3.35 6.62 17.90
C ALA A 120 -3.83 6.32 19.33
N ILE A 121 -4.13 5.06 19.59
CA ILE A 121 -4.63 4.56 20.87
C ILE A 121 -3.60 3.56 21.42
N ILE A 122 -3.37 3.58 22.72
CA ILE A 122 -2.55 2.58 23.39
C ILE A 122 -3.49 1.52 23.99
N ASP A 123 -3.30 0.26 23.58
CA ASP A 123 -4.07 -0.86 24.11
C ASP A 123 -3.64 -1.22 25.54
N LYS A 124 -4.40 -2.11 26.18
CA LYS A 124 -4.11 -2.57 27.55
C LYS A 124 -2.75 -3.26 27.73
N ASN A 125 -2.12 -3.67 26.63
CA ASN A 125 -0.80 -4.32 26.62
C ASN A 125 0.32 -3.34 26.22
N GLY A 126 0.01 -2.04 26.11
CA GLY A 126 0.97 -1.00 25.74
C GLY A 126 1.28 -0.92 24.24
N ARG A 127 0.49 -1.58 23.39
CA ARG A 127 0.70 -1.57 21.94
C ARG A 127 -0.04 -0.40 21.29
N ILE A 128 0.55 0.14 20.25
CA ILE A 128 -0.05 1.21 19.45
C ILE A 128 -1.12 0.60 18.52
N GLN A 129 -2.31 1.13 18.61
CA GLN A 129 -3.44 0.83 17.75
C GLN A 129 -3.90 2.11 17.07
N LEU A 130 -4.23 2.03 15.78
CA LEU A 130 -4.90 3.15 15.10
C LEU A 130 -6.41 3.04 15.33
N GLU A 131 -7.04 4.19 15.53
CA GLU A 131 -8.49 4.31 15.65
C GLU A 131 -9.21 3.56 14.51
N SER A 132 -10.31 2.89 14.85
CA SER A 132 -11.08 2.17 13.85
C SER A 132 -11.85 3.13 12.92
N LYS A 133 -12.10 2.70 11.69
CA LYS A 133 -12.94 3.47 10.75
C LYS A 133 -14.36 3.71 11.31
N LYS A 134 -14.85 2.79 12.15
CA LYS A 134 -16.14 2.94 12.82
C LYS A 134 -16.12 4.09 13.81
N ASP A 135 -15.10 4.13 14.67
CA ASP A 135 -14.96 5.18 15.69
C ASP A 135 -14.74 6.55 15.04
N MET A 136 -13.95 6.61 13.95
CA MET A 136 -13.81 7.83 13.15
C MET A 136 -15.16 8.32 12.62
N LYS A 137 -16.00 7.43 12.08
CA LYS A 137 -17.34 7.78 11.59
C LYS A 137 -18.24 8.27 12.72
N GLU A 138 -18.16 7.70 13.91
CA GLU A 138 -18.89 8.14 15.10
C GLU A 138 -18.46 9.56 15.54
N ARG A 139 -17.21 9.95 15.29
CA ARG A 139 -16.69 11.32 15.47
C ARG A 139 -17.02 12.26 14.29
N GLY A 140 -17.72 11.77 13.26
CA GLY A 140 -18.07 12.56 12.08
C GLY A 140 -16.95 12.67 11.03
N LEU A 141 -15.93 11.83 11.11
CA LEU A 141 -14.83 11.82 10.16
C LEU A 141 -15.04 10.74 9.07
N PRO A 142 -14.63 11.01 7.81
CA PRO A 142 -14.65 10.00 6.75
C PRO A 142 -13.56 8.94 6.99
N SER A 143 -13.65 7.84 6.24
CA SER A 143 -12.57 6.85 6.17
C SER A 143 -11.32 7.48 5.53
N PRO A 144 -10.11 7.27 6.08
CA PRO A 144 -8.87 7.88 5.56
C PRO A 144 -8.32 7.07 4.37
N ASN A 145 -9.06 7.07 3.25
CA ASN A 145 -8.79 6.17 2.13
C ASN A 145 -7.44 6.43 1.45
N LYS A 146 -7.08 7.71 1.22
CA LYS A 146 -5.76 8.09 0.68
C LYS A 146 -4.64 7.83 1.68
N GLY A 147 -4.89 8.11 2.96
CA GLY A 147 -3.96 7.79 4.05
C GLY A 147 -3.70 6.30 4.18
N ASP A 148 -4.74 5.47 4.16
CA ASP A 148 -4.62 4.00 4.18
C ASP A 148 -3.88 3.48 2.92
N ALA A 149 -4.13 4.06 1.74
CA ALA A 149 -3.46 3.68 0.50
C ALA A 149 -1.96 4.04 0.52
N LEU A 150 -1.60 5.20 1.07
CA LEU A 150 -0.19 5.56 1.26
C LEU A 150 0.46 4.63 2.30
N ALA A 151 -0.18 4.41 3.45
CA ALA A 151 0.32 3.51 4.48
C ALA A 151 0.57 2.09 3.95
N LEU A 152 -0.30 1.58 3.08
CA LEU A 152 -0.18 0.27 2.43
C LEU A 152 1.16 0.10 1.70
N THR A 153 1.77 1.17 1.17
CA THR A 153 3.08 1.12 0.51
C THR A 153 4.23 0.75 1.45
N PHE A 154 4.01 0.76 2.76
CA PHE A 154 4.98 0.40 3.79
C PHE A 154 4.79 -1.02 4.33
N ALA A 155 3.88 -1.80 3.77
CA ALA A 155 3.57 -3.15 4.25
C ALA A 155 4.77 -4.09 4.28
N PHE A 156 5.64 -3.99 3.26
CA PHE A 156 6.82 -4.84 3.14
C PHE A 156 8.00 -4.06 2.53
N ARG A 157 9.20 -4.49 2.83
CA ARG A 157 10.39 -4.02 2.11
C ARG A 157 10.29 -4.39 0.64
N VAL A 158 10.63 -3.44 -0.22
CA VAL A 158 10.61 -3.59 -1.66
C VAL A 158 12.04 -3.59 -2.18
N ASN A 159 12.40 -4.65 -2.88
CA ASN A 159 13.65 -4.72 -3.64
C ASN A 159 13.37 -4.34 -5.08
N LYS A 160 14.29 -3.59 -5.71
CA LYS A 160 14.17 -3.27 -7.14
C LYS A 160 14.05 -4.55 -7.96
N LYS A 161 13.10 -4.59 -8.88
CA LYS A 161 13.04 -5.65 -9.89
C LYS A 161 14.33 -5.58 -10.72
N VAL A 162 15.13 -6.63 -10.71
CA VAL A 162 16.23 -6.76 -11.65
C VAL A 162 15.59 -7.00 -13.01
N ASN A 163 15.66 -6.01 -13.91
CA ASN A 163 15.24 -6.21 -15.30
C ASN A 163 16.03 -7.37 -15.86
N GLY A 164 15.35 -8.49 -16.12
CA GLY A 164 15.94 -9.76 -16.50
C GLY A 164 16.51 -9.82 -17.92
N ASN A 165 17.36 -8.85 -18.30
CA ASN A 165 18.14 -8.87 -19.53
C ASN A 165 19.66 -8.91 -19.28
N HIS A 166 20.08 -9.25 -18.08
CA HIS A 166 21.40 -9.84 -17.95
C HIS A 166 21.26 -11.34 -18.26
N ARG A 167 21.35 -11.73 -19.55
CA ARG A 167 21.92 -13.02 -19.88
C ARG A 167 23.13 -13.16 -18.96
N ARG A 168 23.08 -14.09 -18.01
CA ARG A 168 24.27 -14.61 -17.38
C ARG A 168 25.06 -15.19 -18.56
N VAL A 169 25.99 -14.43 -19.10
CA VAL A 169 27.04 -14.97 -19.92
C VAL A 169 27.77 -15.87 -18.95
N ALA A 170 27.58 -17.19 -19.13
CA ALA A 170 28.39 -18.16 -18.43
C ALA A 170 29.85 -17.75 -18.72
N ASN A 171 30.62 -17.50 -17.64
CA ASN A 171 32.02 -17.21 -17.80
C ASN A 171 32.68 -18.50 -18.35
N THR A 172 32.90 -18.54 -19.66
CA THR A 172 33.48 -19.68 -20.36
C THR A 172 34.99 -19.75 -20.18
N GLU A 173 35.56 -18.90 -19.32
CA GLU A 173 37.00 -18.90 -18.99
C GLU A 173 37.35 -19.68 -17.72
N TYR A 174 36.51 -20.62 -17.28
CA TYR A 174 36.93 -21.58 -16.27
C TYR A 174 37.89 -22.58 -16.94
N LYS A 175 39.21 -22.36 -16.79
CA LYS A 175 40.26 -23.33 -17.10
C LYS A 175 40.55 -24.12 -15.83
N PRO A 176 40.06 -25.37 -15.70
CA PRO A 176 40.24 -26.14 -14.48
C PRO A 176 41.69 -26.66 -14.24
N PHE A 177 42.56 -26.49 -15.21
CA PHE A 177 43.97 -26.84 -15.08
C PHE A 177 44.82 -25.88 -15.94
N GLY A 178 45.40 -24.92 -15.27
CA GLY A 178 46.41 -24.05 -15.84
C GLY A 178 47.68 -24.14 -15.04
#